data_3333ce292d88c934d49e1949c31ed2b5
#
_entry.id   3333ce292d88c934d49e1949c31ed2b5
#
_cell.length_a   1.000
_cell.length_b   1.000
_cell.length_c   1.000
_cell.angle_alpha   90.00
_cell.angle_beta   90.00
_cell.angle_gamma   90.00
#
_symmetry.space_group_name_H-M   'P 1'
#
loop_
_entity.id
_entity.type
_entity.pdbx_description
1 polymer ?
#
loop_
_entity_poly.entity_id
_entity_poly.type
_entity_poly.pdbx_seq_one_letter_code
_entity_poly.pdbx_strand_id
1 'polypeptide(L)'
;IYDKVIIIDAGHGGRMTGAVRNGIEEKSINLDIVLALKEQLDSYSGDKRLGIFYTRTTDTNPTLQQRAALANKADADLFISVHCNSYEKGNFTAVSGTQVLYSQSDDRELGSKQLAQICMDNVTADTGNRAFGLLPADDIYIIRTSEAPVALVEVGFMTNRQELDNLANADYQKKAAQGIYNAIMQAFDEGY
;
A
#
# COMPACT_ATOMS: atom_id res chain seq x y z
N ILE A 1 -8.91 11.28 -20.78
CA ILE A 1 -8.21 12.46 -20.28
C ILE A 1 -6.89 12.05 -19.61
N TYR A 2 -6.86 10.96 -18.83
CA TYR A 2 -5.63 10.36 -18.30
C TYR A 2 -5.24 9.14 -19.12
N ASP A 3 -3.94 8.88 -19.21
CA ASP A 3 -3.42 7.70 -19.90
C ASP A 3 -3.38 6.50 -18.94
N LYS A 4 -3.20 6.76 -17.64
CA LYS A 4 -3.26 5.79 -16.55
C LYS A 4 -3.91 6.41 -15.31
N VAL A 5 -4.65 5.60 -14.55
CA VAL A 5 -5.32 6.01 -13.32
C VAL A 5 -4.89 5.11 -12.15
N ILE A 6 -4.47 5.75 -11.07
CA ILE A 6 -3.99 5.07 -9.86
C ILE A 6 -4.80 5.53 -8.67
N ILE A 7 -5.25 4.59 -7.86
CA ILE A 7 -5.77 4.88 -6.53
C ILE A 7 -4.74 4.48 -5.47
N ILE A 8 -4.42 5.43 -4.60
CA ILE A 8 -3.55 5.22 -3.45
C ILE A 8 -4.39 5.35 -2.18
N ASP A 9 -4.34 4.31 -1.37
CA ASP A 9 -5.11 4.21 -0.14
C ASP A 9 -4.17 4.19 1.07
N ALA A 10 -4.34 5.14 1.99
CA ALA A 10 -3.73 5.08 3.32
C ALA A 10 -4.69 4.38 4.28
N GLY A 11 -4.37 3.16 4.69
CA GLY A 11 -5.22 2.35 5.55
C GLY A 11 -5.57 3.03 6.88
N HIS A 12 -6.76 2.69 7.43
CA HIS A 12 -7.30 3.28 8.66
C HIS A 12 -7.51 4.79 8.57
N GLY A 13 -7.55 5.49 9.72
CA GLY A 13 -7.70 6.94 9.81
C GLY A 13 -8.77 7.36 10.82
N GLY A 14 -8.73 8.62 11.26
CA GLY A 14 -9.65 9.15 12.25
C GLY A 14 -9.69 8.32 13.54
N ARG A 15 -10.84 7.80 13.91
CA ARG A 15 -11.01 6.95 15.11
C ARG A 15 -10.50 5.52 14.93
N MET A 16 -10.24 5.09 13.70
CA MET A 16 -9.69 3.77 13.39
C MET A 16 -8.17 3.87 13.35
N THR A 17 -7.53 3.56 14.46
CA THR A 17 -6.07 3.70 14.63
C THR A 17 -5.28 2.65 13.85
N GLY A 18 -5.90 1.51 13.51
CA GLY A 18 -5.16 0.30 13.16
C GLY A 18 -4.42 -0.26 14.38
N ALA A 19 -3.33 -0.95 14.16
CA ALA A 19 -2.47 -1.42 15.22
C ALA A 19 -1.85 -0.25 16.01
N VAL A 20 -1.66 -0.45 17.32
CA VAL A 20 -1.00 0.55 18.19
C VAL A 20 0.11 -0.15 18.98
N ARG A 21 1.32 0.39 18.92
CA ARG A 21 2.47 -0.10 19.70
C ARG A 21 3.29 1.07 20.22
N ASN A 22 3.60 1.07 21.51
CA ASN A 22 4.35 2.14 22.17
C ASN A 22 3.78 3.56 21.88
N GLY A 23 2.47 3.68 21.76
CA GLY A 23 1.80 4.94 21.42
C GLY A 23 1.87 5.34 19.94
N ILE A 24 2.50 4.52 19.09
CA ILE A 24 2.57 4.73 17.65
C ILE A 24 1.35 4.05 17.00
N GLU A 25 0.61 4.79 16.19
CA GLU A 25 -0.60 4.32 15.52
C GLU A 25 -0.31 4.00 14.05
N GLU A 26 -0.78 2.85 13.58
CA GLU A 26 -0.63 2.40 12.18
C GLU A 26 -1.17 3.44 11.19
N LYS A 27 -2.33 4.04 11.46
CA LYS A 27 -2.94 5.05 10.59
C LYS A 27 -2.01 6.22 10.27
N SER A 28 -1.15 6.61 11.23
CA SER A 28 -0.22 7.72 11.07
C SER A 28 0.94 7.32 10.16
N ILE A 29 1.51 6.14 10.37
CA ILE A 29 2.58 5.61 9.51
C ILE A 29 2.07 5.45 8.06
N ASN A 30 0.87 4.87 7.89
CA ASN A 30 0.27 4.69 6.57
C ASN A 30 0.09 6.03 5.85
N LEU A 31 -0.37 7.06 6.56
CA LEU A 31 -0.53 8.40 6.00
C LEU A 31 0.80 9.03 5.63
N ASP A 32 1.81 8.93 6.50
CA ASP A 32 3.14 9.50 6.27
C ASP A 32 3.79 8.89 5.01
N ILE A 33 3.69 7.57 4.84
CA ILE A 33 4.19 6.88 3.64
C ILE A 33 3.44 7.35 2.39
N VAL A 34 2.11 7.45 2.46
CA VAL A 34 1.29 7.91 1.32
C VAL A 34 1.58 9.36 0.98
N LEU A 35 1.81 10.24 1.95
CA LEU A 35 2.19 11.63 1.69
C LEU A 35 3.59 11.73 1.06
N ALA A 36 4.55 10.93 1.50
CA ALA A 36 5.86 10.85 0.87
C ALA A 36 5.76 10.33 -0.58
N LEU A 37 4.91 9.32 -0.83
CA LEU A 37 4.62 8.83 -2.18
C LEU A 37 3.96 9.90 -3.04
N LYS A 38 3.03 10.68 -2.46
CA LYS A 38 2.39 11.79 -3.15
C LYS A 38 3.40 12.82 -3.64
N GLU A 39 4.36 13.22 -2.81
CA GLU A 39 5.42 14.16 -3.21
C GLU A 39 6.22 13.64 -4.42
N GLN A 40 6.51 12.34 -4.46
CA GLN A 40 7.23 11.72 -5.58
C GLN A 40 6.36 11.67 -6.84
N LEU A 41 5.10 11.30 -6.72
CA LEU A 41 4.15 11.24 -7.83
C LEU A 41 3.81 12.64 -8.38
N ASP A 42 3.72 13.65 -7.52
CA ASP A 42 3.53 15.06 -7.94
C ASP A 42 4.73 15.59 -8.75
N SER A 43 5.91 15.01 -8.55
CA SER A 43 7.15 15.33 -9.26
C SER A 43 7.36 14.51 -10.53
N TYR A 44 6.41 13.63 -10.87
CA TYR A 44 6.50 12.81 -12.07
C TYR A 44 6.53 13.66 -13.34
N SER A 45 7.53 13.43 -14.19
CA SER A 45 7.76 14.16 -15.43
C SER A 45 7.87 13.25 -16.66
N GLY A 46 7.32 12.04 -16.58
CA GLY A 46 7.27 11.11 -17.71
C GLY A 46 6.26 11.53 -18.78
N ASP A 47 6.15 10.71 -19.80
CA ASP A 47 5.34 10.98 -21.00
C ASP A 47 3.83 10.66 -20.82
N LYS A 48 3.46 9.89 -19.81
CA LYS A 48 2.06 9.53 -19.53
C LYS A 48 1.37 10.58 -18.66
N ARG A 49 0.12 10.88 -18.96
CA ARG A 49 -0.74 11.70 -18.10
C ARG A 49 -1.34 10.81 -17.03
N LEU A 50 -0.85 10.95 -15.81
CA LEU A 50 -1.32 10.17 -14.67
C LEU A 50 -2.50 10.84 -13.97
N GLY A 51 -3.60 10.11 -13.78
CA GLY A 51 -4.68 10.44 -12.86
C GLY A 51 -4.41 9.76 -11.52
N ILE A 52 -4.05 10.53 -10.49
CA ILE A 52 -3.68 9.99 -9.19
C ILE A 52 -4.69 10.48 -8.16
N PHE A 53 -5.40 9.53 -7.55
CA PHE A 53 -6.40 9.83 -6.53
C PHE A 53 -6.06 9.13 -5.23
N TYR A 54 -6.30 9.83 -4.12
CA TYR A 54 -6.01 9.37 -2.77
C TYR A 54 -7.32 9.16 -2.02
N THR A 55 -7.44 8.05 -1.29
CA THR A 55 -8.62 7.85 -0.43
C THR A 55 -8.65 8.84 0.73
N ARG A 56 -7.48 9.22 1.23
CA ARG A 56 -7.28 10.30 2.20
C ARG A 56 -5.87 10.87 2.10
N THR A 57 -5.74 12.14 2.44
CA THR A 57 -4.46 12.86 2.59
C THR A 57 -4.36 13.58 3.94
N THR A 58 -5.32 13.31 4.81
CA THR A 58 -5.42 13.83 6.19
C THR A 58 -5.88 12.71 7.11
N ASP A 59 -5.97 12.96 8.42
CA ASP A 59 -6.45 11.98 9.40
C ASP A 59 -7.99 11.85 9.38
N THR A 60 -8.54 11.52 8.22
CA THR A 60 -9.95 11.16 8.02
C THR A 60 -10.09 9.65 7.87
N ASN A 61 -11.30 9.13 8.04
CA ASN A 61 -11.58 7.70 7.92
C ASN A 61 -12.65 7.41 6.86
N PRO A 62 -12.31 7.36 5.58
CA PRO A 62 -13.23 6.85 4.57
C PRO A 62 -13.61 5.39 4.87
N THR A 63 -14.85 5.02 4.67
CA THR A 63 -15.31 3.63 4.83
C THR A 63 -14.66 2.72 3.78
N LEU A 64 -14.63 1.43 4.03
CA LEU A 64 -14.12 0.44 3.05
C LEU A 64 -14.88 0.53 1.72
N GLN A 65 -16.20 0.79 1.79
CA GLN A 65 -17.03 1.00 0.62
C GLN A 65 -16.63 2.26 -0.18
N GLN A 66 -16.33 3.36 0.51
CA GLN A 66 -15.87 4.60 -0.15
C GLN A 66 -14.50 4.41 -0.82
N ARG A 67 -13.57 3.68 -0.17
CA ARG A 67 -12.26 3.37 -0.72
C ARG A 67 -12.36 2.55 -2.01
N ALA A 68 -13.10 1.44 -1.98
CA ALA A 68 -13.33 0.60 -3.16
C ALA A 68 -14.12 1.35 -4.25
N ALA A 69 -15.15 2.10 -3.87
CA ALA A 69 -15.95 2.88 -4.82
C ALA A 69 -15.12 3.96 -5.54
N LEU A 70 -14.11 4.54 -4.90
CA LEU A 70 -13.22 5.50 -5.56
C LEU A 70 -12.45 4.82 -6.71
N ALA A 71 -11.89 3.63 -6.45
CA ALA A 71 -11.15 2.87 -7.46
C ALA A 71 -12.05 2.47 -8.65
N ASN A 72 -13.22 1.88 -8.35
CA ASN A 72 -14.12 1.38 -9.37
C ASN A 72 -14.76 2.51 -10.21
N LYS A 73 -15.16 3.63 -9.58
CA LYS A 73 -15.72 4.79 -10.29
C LYS A 73 -14.70 5.56 -11.13
N ALA A 74 -13.42 5.52 -10.72
CA ALA A 74 -12.36 6.16 -11.48
C ALA A 74 -11.86 5.30 -12.65
N ASP A 75 -12.36 4.07 -12.79
CA ASP A 75 -11.86 3.07 -13.74
C ASP A 75 -10.34 2.93 -13.63
N ALA A 76 -9.90 2.62 -12.40
CA ALA A 76 -8.48 2.63 -12.07
C ALA A 76 -7.73 1.49 -12.76
N ASP A 77 -6.53 1.78 -13.26
CA ASP A 77 -5.59 0.77 -13.75
C ASP A 77 -4.92 0.03 -12.57
N LEU A 78 -4.67 0.73 -11.45
CA LEU A 78 -4.05 0.18 -10.24
C LEU A 78 -4.74 0.69 -8.98
N PHE A 79 -4.91 -0.19 -7.99
CA PHE A 79 -5.32 0.16 -6.64
C PHE A 79 -4.28 -0.35 -5.63
N ILE A 80 -3.56 0.55 -4.98
CA ILE A 80 -2.54 0.22 -3.97
C ILE A 80 -2.95 0.77 -2.62
N SER A 81 -3.07 -0.11 -1.64
CA SER A 81 -3.37 0.21 -0.24
C SER A 81 -2.13 0.02 0.63
N VAL A 82 -1.84 0.95 1.52
CA VAL A 82 -0.66 0.96 2.39
C VAL A 82 -1.07 0.72 3.83
N HIS A 83 -0.46 -0.28 4.45
CA HIS A 83 -0.71 -0.74 5.81
C HIS A 83 0.60 -1.12 6.53
N CYS A 84 0.50 -1.34 7.83
CA CYS A 84 1.55 -1.95 8.65
C CYS A 84 0.98 -3.13 9.43
N ASN A 85 1.60 -4.28 9.29
CA ASN A 85 1.13 -5.55 9.82
C ASN A 85 1.27 -5.64 11.35
N SER A 86 0.50 -6.53 11.94
CA SER A 86 0.58 -6.86 13.37
C SER A 86 0.29 -8.34 13.56
N TYR A 87 1.25 -9.10 14.13
CA TYR A 87 1.12 -10.55 14.23
C TYR A 87 0.29 -10.99 15.44
N GLU A 88 0.57 -10.48 16.62
CA GLU A 88 -0.15 -10.83 17.85
C GLU A 88 -0.60 -9.59 18.62
N LYS A 89 -1.80 -9.66 19.20
CA LYS A 89 -2.30 -8.55 20.03
C LYS A 89 -1.47 -8.45 21.32
N GLY A 90 -0.85 -7.29 21.51
CA GLY A 90 -0.23 -6.89 22.78
C GLY A 90 1.23 -7.24 22.96
N ASN A 91 1.81 -8.21 22.25
CA ASN A 91 3.19 -8.65 22.45
C ASN A 91 4.09 -8.30 21.26
N PHE A 92 5.38 -8.08 21.54
CA PHE A 92 6.40 -8.07 20.52
C PHE A 92 6.81 -9.51 20.15
N THR A 93 7.09 -9.72 18.87
CA THR A 93 7.47 -11.01 18.29
C THR A 93 8.71 -10.88 17.43
N ALA A 94 9.31 -12.01 17.04
CA ALA A 94 10.39 -12.05 16.07
C ALA A 94 9.89 -12.04 14.60
N VAL A 95 8.57 -12.11 14.38
CA VAL A 95 7.99 -12.08 13.04
C VAL A 95 8.27 -10.73 12.39
N SER A 96 8.78 -10.75 11.15
CA SER A 96 9.22 -9.56 10.43
C SER A 96 9.12 -9.75 8.91
N GLY A 97 9.13 -8.67 8.19
CA GLY A 97 9.19 -8.64 6.73
C GLY A 97 8.01 -7.92 6.09
N THR A 98 8.17 -7.56 4.85
CA THR A 98 7.09 -7.00 4.03
C THR A 98 6.20 -8.13 3.53
N GLN A 99 4.88 -7.96 3.65
CA GLN A 99 3.88 -8.87 3.11
C GLN A 99 2.98 -8.10 2.14
N VAL A 100 2.58 -8.70 1.04
CA VAL A 100 1.62 -8.06 0.13
C VAL A 100 0.43 -8.97 -0.09
N LEU A 101 -0.76 -8.41 0.15
CA LEU A 101 -2.04 -9.08 0.02
C LEU A 101 -2.64 -8.75 -1.35
N TYR A 102 -3.31 -9.74 -1.95
CA TYR A 102 -3.87 -9.63 -3.29
C TYR A 102 -5.19 -10.38 -3.46
N SER A 103 -5.93 -10.08 -4.53
CA SER A 103 -7.12 -10.84 -4.92
C SER A 103 -6.73 -12.11 -5.66
N GLN A 104 -7.05 -13.27 -5.09
CA GLN A 104 -6.89 -14.57 -5.76
C GLN A 104 -7.93 -14.78 -6.85
N SER A 105 -9.08 -14.13 -6.73
CA SER A 105 -10.15 -14.20 -7.73
C SER A 105 -9.89 -13.35 -8.98
N ASP A 106 -8.86 -12.50 -8.96
CA ASP A 106 -8.39 -11.74 -10.12
C ASP A 106 -7.49 -12.65 -10.99
N ASP A 107 -8.06 -13.25 -12.02
CA ASP A 107 -7.43 -14.23 -12.90
C ASP A 107 -6.76 -13.61 -14.15
N ARG A 108 -6.70 -12.27 -14.22
CA ARG A 108 -6.00 -11.57 -15.31
C ARG A 108 -4.53 -11.92 -15.33
N GLU A 109 -3.91 -11.94 -16.50
CA GLU A 109 -2.46 -12.11 -16.66
C GLU A 109 -1.71 -10.99 -15.93
N LEU A 110 -2.13 -9.72 -16.16
CA LEU A 110 -1.67 -8.55 -15.40
C LEU A 110 -2.70 -8.27 -14.28
N GLY A 111 -2.79 -9.19 -13.34
CA GLY A 111 -3.75 -9.14 -12.24
C GLY A 111 -3.13 -8.77 -10.90
N SER A 112 -3.93 -8.88 -9.87
CA SER A 112 -3.56 -8.50 -8.50
C SER A 112 -2.34 -9.26 -7.95
N LYS A 113 -2.16 -10.52 -8.31
CA LYS A 113 -1.02 -11.32 -7.85
C LYS A 113 0.31 -10.84 -8.43
N GLN A 114 0.36 -10.53 -9.73
CA GLN A 114 1.54 -9.99 -10.38
C GLN A 114 1.86 -8.59 -9.84
N LEU A 115 0.84 -7.74 -9.66
CA LEU A 115 1.00 -6.44 -9.02
C LEU A 115 1.58 -6.57 -7.60
N ALA A 116 1.08 -7.53 -6.81
CA ALA A 116 1.59 -7.79 -5.47
C ALA A 116 3.07 -8.21 -5.48
N GLN A 117 3.50 -9.01 -6.47
CA GLN A 117 4.91 -9.38 -6.62
C GLN A 117 5.77 -8.18 -6.98
N ILE A 118 5.32 -7.35 -7.92
CA ILE A 118 6.01 -6.10 -8.30
C ILE A 118 6.16 -5.18 -7.07
N CYS A 119 5.09 -5.00 -6.28
CA CYS A 119 5.15 -4.22 -5.04
C CYS A 119 6.14 -4.83 -4.03
N MET A 120 6.10 -6.14 -3.82
CA MET A 120 7.01 -6.84 -2.91
C MET A 120 8.46 -6.59 -3.29
N ASP A 121 8.81 -6.81 -4.56
CA ASP A 121 10.18 -6.74 -5.04
C ASP A 121 10.74 -5.32 -4.90
N ASN A 122 9.97 -4.31 -5.28
CA ASN A 122 10.41 -2.92 -5.22
C ASN A 122 10.46 -2.39 -3.77
N VAL A 123 9.46 -2.67 -2.95
CA VAL A 123 9.44 -2.20 -1.56
C VAL A 123 10.57 -2.83 -0.75
N THR A 124 10.83 -4.13 -0.92
CA THR A 124 11.95 -4.79 -0.22
C THR A 124 13.31 -4.32 -0.71
N ALA A 125 13.45 -4.04 -2.03
CA ALA A 125 14.69 -3.50 -2.59
C ALA A 125 15.04 -2.13 -2.01
N ASP A 126 14.06 -1.22 -1.89
CA ASP A 126 14.31 0.15 -1.41
C ASP A 126 14.41 0.24 0.12
N THR A 127 13.61 -0.52 0.85
CA THR A 127 13.64 -0.52 2.33
C THR A 127 14.76 -1.37 2.92
N GLY A 128 15.26 -2.35 2.18
CA GLY A 128 16.15 -3.39 2.69
C GLY A 128 15.44 -4.41 3.58
N ASN A 129 14.10 -4.37 3.66
CA ASN A 129 13.35 -5.35 4.44
C ASN A 129 13.31 -6.70 3.73
N ARG A 130 13.13 -7.78 4.49
CA ARG A 130 12.94 -9.12 3.91
C ARG A 130 11.53 -9.26 3.34
N ALA A 131 11.36 -10.08 2.32
CA ALA A 131 10.06 -10.53 1.88
C ALA A 131 9.50 -11.55 2.88
N PHE A 132 8.31 -11.26 3.44
CA PHE A 132 7.57 -12.23 4.25
C PHE A 132 6.74 -13.16 3.36
N GLY A 133 6.16 -12.62 2.28
CA GLY A 133 5.45 -13.37 1.25
C GLY A 133 4.20 -12.67 0.72
N LEU A 134 3.61 -13.28 -0.29
CA LEU A 134 2.32 -12.88 -0.83
C LEU A 134 1.21 -13.67 -0.14
N LEU A 135 0.05 -13.02 0.10
CA LEU A 135 -1.09 -13.64 0.76
C LEU A 135 -2.38 -13.38 -0.03
N PRO A 136 -3.10 -14.42 -0.49
CA PRO A 136 -4.47 -14.27 -0.98
C PRO A 136 -5.39 -13.76 0.13
N ALA A 137 -6.18 -12.73 -0.14
CA ALA A 137 -6.97 -12.06 0.89
C ALA A 137 -8.35 -11.58 0.41
N ASP A 138 -9.07 -12.43 -0.32
CA ASP A 138 -10.42 -12.11 -0.82
C ASP A 138 -11.48 -11.98 0.30
N ASP A 139 -11.14 -12.25 1.55
CA ASP A 139 -11.92 -11.91 2.74
C ASP A 139 -11.88 -10.40 3.08
N ILE A 140 -10.85 -9.67 2.62
CA ILE A 140 -10.75 -8.22 2.80
C ILE A 140 -11.62 -7.50 1.78
N TYR A 141 -12.49 -6.59 2.27
CA TYR A 141 -13.50 -5.93 1.46
C TYR A 141 -12.93 -5.23 0.23
N ILE A 142 -11.92 -4.36 0.39
CA ILE A 142 -11.36 -3.59 -0.72
C ILE A 142 -10.66 -4.48 -1.76
N ILE A 143 -10.10 -5.61 -1.34
CA ILE A 143 -9.49 -6.60 -2.23
C ILE A 143 -10.55 -7.34 -3.04
N ARG A 144 -11.58 -7.85 -2.35
CA ARG A 144 -12.65 -8.62 -2.99
C ARG A 144 -13.51 -7.80 -3.95
N THR A 145 -13.70 -6.50 -3.69
CA THR A 145 -14.62 -5.65 -4.44
C THR A 145 -13.94 -4.71 -5.43
N SER A 146 -12.62 -4.74 -5.51
CA SER A 146 -11.87 -3.96 -6.51
C SER A 146 -12.08 -4.52 -7.92
N GLU A 147 -12.43 -3.67 -8.86
CA GLU A 147 -12.46 -3.97 -10.29
C GLU A 147 -11.07 -3.80 -10.94
N ALA A 148 -10.20 -3.00 -10.31
CA ALA A 148 -8.80 -2.85 -10.70
C ALA A 148 -7.92 -3.95 -10.08
N PRO A 149 -6.75 -4.26 -10.67
CA PRO A 149 -5.68 -4.97 -9.97
C PRO A 149 -5.37 -4.28 -8.65
N VAL A 150 -5.38 -5.03 -7.55
CA VAL A 150 -5.25 -4.50 -6.19
C VAL A 150 -4.11 -5.17 -5.43
N ALA A 151 -3.26 -4.36 -4.80
CA ALA A 151 -2.24 -4.81 -3.86
C ALA A 151 -2.36 -4.04 -2.54
N LEU A 152 -2.46 -4.76 -1.43
CA LEU A 152 -2.38 -4.20 -0.08
C LEU A 152 -0.99 -4.50 0.47
N VAL A 153 -0.19 -3.45 0.62
CA VAL A 153 1.21 -3.55 1.04
C VAL A 153 1.30 -3.38 2.54
N GLU A 154 1.59 -4.46 3.23
CA GLU A 154 1.98 -4.48 4.63
C GLU A 154 3.50 -4.23 4.71
N VAL A 155 3.90 -2.99 4.94
CA VAL A 155 5.30 -2.56 4.81
C VAL A 155 6.23 -3.27 5.80
N GLY A 156 5.74 -3.55 6.99
CA GLY A 156 6.44 -4.29 8.04
C GLY A 156 5.54 -4.56 9.24
N PHE A 157 6.04 -5.30 10.22
CA PHE A 157 5.29 -5.68 11.42
C PHE A 157 5.51 -4.70 12.57
N MET A 158 4.48 -3.99 12.98
CA MET A 158 4.51 -3.13 14.18
C MET A 158 4.77 -3.93 15.47
N THR A 159 4.54 -5.25 15.45
CA THR A 159 4.86 -6.17 16.54
C THR A 159 6.31 -6.63 16.58
N ASN A 160 7.14 -6.23 15.64
CA ASN A 160 8.59 -6.41 15.69
C ASN A 160 9.24 -5.08 16.11
N ARG A 161 10.10 -5.09 17.12
CA ARG A 161 10.69 -3.86 17.68
C ARG A 161 11.51 -3.08 16.66
N GLN A 162 12.36 -3.78 15.91
CA GLN A 162 13.22 -3.16 14.91
C GLN A 162 12.39 -2.59 13.75
N GLU A 163 11.36 -3.33 13.31
CA GLU A 163 10.48 -2.82 12.26
C GLU A 163 9.62 -1.65 12.73
N LEU A 164 9.16 -1.66 13.98
CA LEU A 164 8.43 -0.52 14.54
C LEU A 164 9.29 0.75 14.54
N ASP A 165 10.55 0.64 14.95
CA ASP A 165 11.49 1.77 14.92
C ASP A 165 11.73 2.26 13.49
N ASN A 166 11.88 1.35 12.53
CA ASN A 166 12.00 1.68 11.12
C ASN A 166 10.72 2.35 10.59
N LEU A 167 9.56 1.77 10.82
CA LEU A 167 8.26 2.27 10.34
C LEU A 167 7.94 3.67 10.89
N ALA A 168 8.38 3.99 12.10
CA ALA A 168 8.24 5.30 12.71
C ALA A 168 9.29 6.32 12.22
N ASN A 169 10.28 5.89 11.44
CA ASN A 169 11.35 6.75 10.94
C ASN A 169 11.01 7.34 9.58
N ALA A 170 11.11 8.67 9.45
CA ALA A 170 10.72 9.39 8.22
C ALA A 170 11.56 8.98 7.00
N ASP A 171 12.86 8.69 7.17
CA ASP A 171 13.70 8.26 6.05
C ASP A 171 13.33 6.87 5.56
N TYR A 172 12.94 5.97 6.47
CA TYR A 172 12.44 4.65 6.11
C TYR A 172 11.08 4.74 5.40
N GLN A 173 10.18 5.60 5.88
CA GLN A 173 8.89 5.87 5.24
C GLN A 173 9.08 6.38 3.80
N LYS A 174 10.05 7.26 3.56
CA LYS A 174 10.41 7.72 2.20
C LYS A 174 10.94 6.59 1.32
N LYS A 175 11.73 5.67 1.88
CA LYS A 175 12.19 4.47 1.14
C LYS A 175 11.03 3.54 0.79
N ALA A 176 10.10 3.32 1.72
CA ALA A 176 8.88 2.55 1.43
C ALA A 176 8.05 3.21 0.32
N ALA A 177 7.88 4.52 0.38
CA ALA A 177 7.22 5.31 -0.67
C ALA A 177 7.93 5.19 -2.01
N GLN A 178 9.28 5.26 -2.03
CA GLN A 178 10.07 5.08 -3.25
C GLN A 178 9.87 3.68 -3.85
N GLY A 179 9.83 2.64 -3.03
CA GLY A 179 9.55 1.28 -3.49
C GLY A 179 8.16 1.16 -4.13
N ILE A 180 7.15 1.78 -3.53
CA ILE A 180 5.80 1.80 -4.12
C ILE A 180 5.77 2.62 -5.42
N TYR A 181 6.46 3.76 -5.47
CA TYR A 181 6.61 4.55 -6.70
C TYR A 181 7.25 3.72 -7.82
N ASN A 182 8.36 3.04 -7.53
CA ASN A 182 9.05 2.19 -8.50
C ASN A 182 8.15 1.04 -8.97
N ALA A 183 7.37 0.45 -8.06
CA ALA A 183 6.39 -0.59 -8.40
C ALA A 183 5.31 -0.08 -9.37
N ILE A 184 4.78 1.13 -9.15
CA ILE A 184 3.81 1.76 -10.05
C ILE A 184 4.41 1.96 -11.44
N MET A 185 5.61 2.52 -11.53
CA MET A 185 6.28 2.75 -12.81
C MET A 185 6.56 1.44 -13.55
N GLN A 186 7.08 0.44 -12.84
CA GLN A 186 7.30 -0.89 -13.41
C GLN A 186 6.00 -1.53 -13.90
N ALA A 187 4.91 -1.46 -13.12
CA ALA A 187 3.62 -2.00 -13.53
C ALA A 187 3.15 -1.36 -14.86
N PHE A 188 3.26 -0.05 -15.01
CA PHE A 188 2.90 0.63 -16.27
C PHE A 188 3.82 0.28 -17.44
N ASP A 189 5.10 0.06 -17.19
CA ASP A 189 6.04 -0.39 -18.23
C ASP A 189 5.75 -1.83 -18.67
N GLU A 190 5.22 -2.67 -17.78
CA GLU A 190 4.78 -4.03 -18.07
C GLU A 190 3.39 -4.11 -18.72
N GLY A 191 2.64 -3.01 -18.79
CA GLY A 191 1.39 -2.91 -19.55
C GLY A 191 0.10 -2.84 -18.74
N TYR A 192 0.17 -2.65 -17.40
CA TYR A 192 -1.02 -2.35 -16.59
C TYR A 192 -1.74 -1.10 -17.07
#